data_d09c7273d43df57068d71d08eee5b67b
#
_entry.id   d09c7273d43df57068d71d08eee5b67b
#
_cell.length_a   1.000
_cell.length_b   1.000
_cell.length_c   1.000
_cell.angle_alpha   90.00
_cell.angle_beta   90.00
_cell.angle_gamma   90.00
#
_symmetry.space_group_name_H-M   'P 1'
#
loop_
_entity.id
_entity.type
_entity.pdbx_description
1 polymer ?
#
loop_
_entity_poly.entity_id
_entity_poly.type
_entity_poly.pdbx_seq_one_letter_code
_entity_poly.pdbx_strand_id
1 'polypeptide(L)'
;LKRVLIYYMVKDLLTPDYIFESSWEVCNKVGGIYTVLSTRANTLQEKFRDRIFFIGPDVWQGKENPLFIESDNLCAAWKKHALEKDELSVRIGRWNIPGEPIVILVDFQPFFEKKDDIYTEMWNSYQVDSLHAYGDYDEASMFSYAAGRVVESFYPYTLTETDKVVYQPN
;
A
#
# COMPACT_ATOMS: atom_id res chain seq x y z
N LEU A 1 23.91 -17.88 27.98
CA LEU A 1 23.45 -16.48 28.07
C LEU A 1 23.72 -15.70 26.77
N LYS A 2 24.97 -15.70 26.23
CA LYS A 2 25.30 -14.98 24.99
C LYS A 2 24.48 -15.45 23.75
N ARG A 3 24.22 -16.77 23.59
CA ARG A 3 23.44 -17.31 22.46
C ARG A 3 21.97 -16.92 22.54
N VAL A 4 21.38 -16.86 23.73
CA VAL A 4 20.00 -16.45 23.95
C VAL A 4 19.85 -14.96 23.66
N LEU A 5 20.81 -14.13 24.09
CA LEU A 5 20.79 -12.68 23.82
C LEU A 5 20.88 -12.36 22.32
N ILE A 6 21.76 -13.07 21.59
CA ILE A 6 21.89 -12.92 20.13
C ILE A 6 20.59 -13.34 19.43
N TYR A 7 19.93 -14.41 19.86
CA TYR A 7 18.65 -14.85 19.30
C TYR A 7 17.55 -13.80 19.48
N TYR A 8 17.45 -13.19 20.66
CA TYR A 8 16.49 -12.11 20.90
C TYR A 8 16.82 -10.86 20.08
N MET A 9 18.09 -10.44 20.02
CA MET A 9 18.51 -9.29 19.22
C MET A 9 18.25 -9.50 17.71
N VAL A 10 18.54 -10.70 17.18
CA VAL A 10 18.28 -11.02 15.77
C VAL A 10 16.78 -11.08 15.50
N LYS A 11 15.98 -11.60 16.43
CA LYS A 11 14.52 -11.64 16.28
C LYS A 11 13.91 -10.24 16.25
N ASP A 12 14.38 -9.34 17.11
CA ASP A 12 13.91 -7.94 17.15
C ASP A 12 14.33 -7.18 15.89
N LEU A 13 15.52 -7.46 15.34
CA LEU A 13 15.99 -6.85 14.09
C LEU A 13 15.20 -7.30 12.87
N LEU A 14 14.67 -8.53 12.87
CA LEU A 14 13.94 -9.11 11.73
C LEU A 14 12.41 -8.94 11.83
N THR A 15 11.89 -8.43 12.94
CA THR A 15 10.46 -8.18 13.09
C THR A 15 10.17 -6.73 12.72
N PRO A 16 9.39 -6.45 11.67
CA PRO A 16 9.02 -5.08 11.34
C PRO A 16 8.03 -4.52 12.37
N ASP A 17 8.04 -3.21 12.53
CA ASP A 17 7.05 -2.49 13.32
C ASP A 17 5.79 -2.24 12.50
N TYR A 18 5.97 -1.94 11.20
CA TYR A 18 4.89 -1.70 10.24
C TYR A 18 5.09 -2.49 8.96
N ILE A 19 3.97 -2.92 8.38
CA ILE A 19 3.93 -3.62 7.09
C ILE A 19 2.98 -2.88 6.17
N PHE A 20 3.44 -2.57 4.96
CA PHE A 20 2.63 -2.11 3.84
C PHE A 20 2.63 -3.19 2.77
N GLU A 21 1.45 -3.58 2.33
CA GLU A 21 1.27 -4.56 1.27
C GLU A 21 0.41 -3.97 0.16
N SER A 22 0.95 -3.84 -1.05
CA SER A 22 0.19 -3.34 -2.19
C SER A 22 -0.16 -4.45 -3.18
N SER A 23 -1.39 -4.42 -3.68
CA SER A 23 -1.83 -5.33 -4.74
C SER A 23 -3.05 -4.76 -5.46
N TRP A 24 -3.12 -5.04 -6.75
CA TRP A 24 -4.31 -4.76 -7.56
C TRP A 24 -5.59 -5.43 -7.00
N GLU A 25 -5.42 -6.53 -6.29
CA GLU A 25 -6.53 -7.35 -5.77
C GLU A 25 -6.94 -7.00 -4.32
N VAL A 26 -6.40 -5.94 -3.73
CA VAL A 26 -6.89 -5.43 -2.44
C VAL A 26 -8.27 -4.78 -2.64
N CYS A 27 -9.28 -5.30 -1.94
CA CYS A 27 -10.70 -4.94 -2.13
C CYS A 27 -11.20 -5.07 -3.58
N ASN A 28 -10.50 -5.84 -4.41
CA ASN A 28 -10.80 -6.04 -5.81
C ASN A 28 -10.56 -7.51 -6.19
N LYS A 29 -11.61 -8.33 -6.13
CA LYS A 29 -11.51 -9.77 -6.32
C LYS A 29 -11.48 -10.10 -7.81
N VAL A 30 -10.28 -10.27 -8.37
CA VAL A 30 -10.06 -10.59 -9.78
C VAL A 30 -9.47 -11.99 -9.95
N GLY A 31 -8.49 -12.38 -9.13
CA GLY A 31 -7.75 -13.62 -9.30
C GLY A 31 -7.29 -14.28 -8.01
N GLY A 32 -6.21 -15.05 -8.12
CA GLY A 32 -5.68 -15.88 -7.02
C GLY A 32 -4.93 -15.10 -5.93
N ILE A 33 -4.38 -13.93 -6.26
CA ILE A 33 -3.67 -13.07 -5.30
C ILE A 33 -4.62 -12.60 -4.21
N TYR A 34 -5.87 -12.28 -4.56
CA TYR A 34 -6.91 -11.97 -3.58
C TYR A 34 -7.02 -13.05 -2.49
N THR A 35 -7.04 -14.32 -2.90
CA THR A 35 -7.17 -15.44 -1.96
C THR A 35 -5.96 -15.52 -1.03
N VAL A 36 -4.75 -15.35 -1.57
CA VAL A 36 -3.51 -15.35 -0.77
C VAL A 36 -3.52 -14.23 0.26
N LEU A 37 -3.83 -13.00 -0.17
CA LEU A 37 -3.85 -11.84 0.71
C LEU A 37 -4.93 -11.94 1.78
N SER A 38 -6.17 -12.26 1.37
CA SER A 38 -7.32 -12.29 2.28
C SER A 38 -7.23 -13.41 3.32
N THR A 39 -6.66 -14.57 2.97
CA THR A 39 -6.48 -15.66 3.93
C THR A 39 -5.40 -15.39 4.96
N ARG A 40 -4.31 -14.73 4.59
CA ARG A 40 -3.25 -14.41 5.56
C ARG A 40 -3.50 -13.12 6.35
N ALA A 41 -4.38 -12.25 5.85
CA ALA A 41 -4.67 -10.96 6.47
C ALA A 41 -5.09 -11.09 7.94
N ASN A 42 -5.92 -12.07 8.27
CA ASN A 42 -6.33 -12.31 9.66
C ASN A 42 -5.12 -12.59 10.57
N THR A 43 -4.23 -13.50 10.17
CA THR A 43 -3.03 -13.84 10.95
C THR A 43 -2.09 -12.65 11.11
N LEU A 44 -1.94 -11.83 10.05
CA LEU A 44 -1.13 -10.62 10.10
C LEU A 44 -1.76 -9.58 11.02
N GLN A 45 -3.08 -9.40 10.95
CA GLN A 45 -3.82 -8.48 11.81
C GLN A 45 -3.73 -8.89 13.29
N GLU A 46 -3.84 -10.18 13.60
CA GLU A 46 -3.65 -10.70 14.96
C GLU A 46 -2.25 -10.37 15.51
N LYS A 47 -1.22 -10.47 14.67
CA LYS A 47 0.17 -10.24 15.06
C LYS A 47 0.56 -8.77 15.11
N PHE A 48 0.18 -7.99 14.09
CA PHE A 48 0.61 -6.61 13.90
C PHE A 48 -0.50 -5.60 14.26
N ARG A 49 -1.75 -6.07 14.37
CA ARG A 49 -2.92 -5.22 14.59
C ARG A 49 -2.97 -4.10 13.55
N ASP A 50 -3.30 -2.89 13.95
CA ASP A 50 -3.42 -1.72 13.08
C ASP A 50 -2.06 -1.13 12.64
N ARG A 51 -1.02 -1.98 12.58
CA ARG A 51 0.30 -1.66 11.99
C ARG A 51 0.55 -2.39 10.67
N ILE A 52 -0.49 -3.04 10.12
CA ILE A 52 -0.48 -3.53 8.75
C ILE A 52 -1.49 -2.76 7.92
N PHE A 53 -1.04 -2.30 6.76
CA PHE A 53 -1.81 -1.51 5.80
C PHE A 53 -1.79 -2.21 4.45
N PHE A 54 -2.97 -2.46 3.90
CA PHE A 54 -3.12 -2.95 2.54
C PHE A 54 -3.42 -1.77 1.62
N ILE A 55 -2.70 -1.66 0.50
CA ILE A 55 -2.88 -0.60 -0.49
C ILE A 55 -3.47 -1.22 -1.75
N GLY A 56 -4.60 -0.72 -2.19
CA GLY A 56 -5.29 -1.14 -3.40
C GLY A 56 -5.66 0.02 -4.32
N PRO A 57 -6.01 -0.27 -5.59
CA PRO A 57 -6.52 0.74 -6.49
C PRO A 57 -7.96 1.11 -6.14
N ASP A 58 -8.31 2.40 -6.20
CA ASP A 58 -9.70 2.83 -6.06
C ASP A 58 -10.44 2.74 -7.41
N VAL A 59 -10.74 1.51 -7.83
CA VAL A 59 -11.49 1.23 -9.06
C VAL A 59 -13.01 1.28 -8.88
N TRP A 60 -13.46 1.53 -7.65
CA TRP A 60 -14.89 1.59 -7.29
C TRP A 60 -15.38 3.01 -7.04
N GLN A 61 -14.70 4.03 -7.56
CA GLN A 61 -15.08 5.41 -7.36
C GLN A 61 -16.55 5.66 -7.73
N GLY A 62 -17.28 6.29 -6.79
CA GLY A 62 -18.69 6.57 -6.96
C GLY A 62 -19.63 5.36 -6.92
N LYS A 63 -19.12 4.18 -6.56
CA LYS A 63 -19.89 2.95 -6.38
C LYS A 63 -19.60 2.33 -5.02
N GLU A 64 -20.57 1.60 -4.49
CA GLU A 64 -20.40 0.81 -3.27
C GLU A 64 -19.49 -0.39 -3.55
N ASN A 65 -18.43 -0.53 -2.75
CA ASN A 65 -17.57 -1.70 -2.79
C ASN A 65 -17.90 -2.63 -1.61
N PRO A 66 -18.44 -3.84 -1.86
CA PRO A 66 -18.84 -4.75 -0.80
C PRO A 66 -17.68 -5.30 0.04
N LEU A 67 -16.45 -5.15 -0.48
CA LEU A 67 -15.22 -5.58 0.21
C LEU A 67 -14.56 -4.48 1.02
N PHE A 68 -15.10 -3.26 1.02
CA PHE A 68 -14.49 -2.11 1.68
C PHE A 68 -15.48 -1.38 2.57
N ILE A 69 -15.13 -1.23 3.85
CA ILE A 69 -15.90 -0.47 4.83
C ILE A 69 -15.14 0.83 5.09
N GLU A 70 -15.59 1.92 4.49
CA GLU A 70 -14.94 3.23 4.61
C GLU A 70 -15.02 3.78 6.04
N SER A 71 -13.99 4.47 6.48
CA SER A 71 -13.92 5.11 7.79
C SER A 71 -13.30 6.50 7.70
N ASP A 72 -14.05 7.50 8.12
CA ASP A 72 -13.58 8.90 8.14
C ASP A 72 -12.58 9.18 9.27
N ASN A 73 -12.51 8.29 10.27
CA ASN A 73 -11.67 8.50 11.44
C ASN A 73 -10.27 7.88 11.31
N LEU A 74 -10.11 6.84 10.48
CA LEU A 74 -8.81 6.18 10.30
C LEU A 74 -7.86 7.11 9.55
N CYS A 75 -6.71 7.39 10.16
CA CYS A 75 -5.66 8.23 9.58
C CYS A 75 -6.15 9.57 9.02
N ALA A 76 -7.22 10.15 9.59
CA ALA A 76 -7.91 11.34 9.05
C ALA A 76 -6.97 12.54 8.84
N ALA A 77 -6.04 12.76 9.77
CA ALA A 77 -5.08 13.86 9.66
C ALA A 77 -4.11 13.64 8.48
N TRP A 78 -3.62 12.40 8.30
CA TRP A 78 -2.78 12.08 7.16
C TRP A 78 -3.57 12.12 5.84
N LYS A 79 -4.80 11.58 5.79
CA LYS A 79 -5.66 11.65 4.59
C LYS A 79 -5.79 13.10 4.09
N LYS A 80 -6.01 14.04 5.01
CA LYS A 80 -6.07 15.47 4.67
C LYS A 80 -4.73 15.99 4.15
N HIS A 81 -3.62 15.65 4.81
CA HIS A 81 -2.28 16.05 4.38
C HIS A 81 -1.95 15.50 2.99
N ALA A 82 -2.21 14.22 2.75
CA ALA A 82 -1.96 13.56 1.48
C ALA A 82 -2.68 14.26 0.31
N LEU A 83 -3.93 14.66 0.53
CA LEU A 83 -4.69 15.40 -0.48
C LEU A 83 -4.15 16.83 -0.70
N GLU A 84 -3.88 17.57 0.39
CA GLU A 84 -3.56 19.01 0.31
C GLU A 84 -2.09 19.28 -0.07
N LYS A 85 -1.17 18.37 0.26
CA LYS A 85 0.28 18.57 0.09
C LYS A 85 0.91 17.67 -0.95
N ASP A 86 0.42 16.43 -1.06
CA ASP A 86 1.04 15.42 -1.90
C ASP A 86 0.20 15.12 -3.16
N GLU A 87 -0.94 15.78 -3.31
CA GLU A 87 -1.90 15.58 -4.42
C GLU A 87 -2.37 14.11 -4.53
N LEU A 88 -2.44 13.42 -3.37
CA LEU A 88 -2.87 12.02 -3.29
C LEU A 88 -4.33 11.95 -2.82
N SER A 89 -5.21 11.48 -3.69
CA SER A 89 -6.59 11.17 -3.33
C SER A 89 -6.69 9.73 -2.85
N VAL A 90 -7.08 9.55 -1.57
CA VAL A 90 -7.20 8.23 -0.96
C VAL A 90 -8.50 8.06 -0.20
N ARG A 91 -9.01 6.83 -0.20
CA ARG A 91 -10.08 6.38 0.70
C ARG A 91 -9.49 5.40 1.70
N ILE A 92 -9.85 5.55 2.97
CA ILE A 92 -9.29 4.72 4.06
C ILE A 92 -10.44 4.03 4.78
N GLY A 93 -10.23 2.77 5.11
CA GLY A 93 -11.24 1.96 5.76
C GLY A 93 -10.73 0.61 6.19
N ARG A 94 -11.64 -0.34 6.28
CA ARG A 94 -11.37 -1.73 6.63
C ARG A 94 -11.71 -2.64 5.46
N TRP A 95 -10.89 -3.66 5.25
CA TRP A 95 -11.23 -4.74 4.32
C TRP A 95 -12.30 -5.62 4.94
N ASN A 96 -13.44 -5.79 4.28
CA ASN A 96 -14.55 -6.62 4.75
C ASN A 96 -14.24 -8.13 4.59
N ILE A 97 -13.24 -8.58 5.33
CA ILE A 97 -12.77 -9.97 5.43
C ILE A 97 -12.41 -10.27 6.88
N PRO A 98 -12.18 -11.54 7.28
CA PRO A 98 -11.72 -11.87 8.62
C PRO A 98 -10.46 -11.10 9.01
N GLY A 99 -10.47 -10.51 10.21
CA GLY A 99 -9.41 -9.66 10.74
C GLY A 99 -9.55 -8.18 10.44
N GLU A 100 -10.40 -7.79 9.49
CA GLU A 100 -10.72 -6.40 9.14
C GLU A 100 -9.49 -5.48 9.09
N PRO A 101 -8.42 -5.84 8.33
CA PRO A 101 -7.21 -5.04 8.29
C PRO A 101 -7.46 -3.66 7.67
N ILE A 102 -6.60 -2.70 8.00
CA ILE A 102 -6.67 -1.35 7.42
C ILE A 102 -6.33 -1.41 5.93
N VAL A 103 -7.13 -0.70 5.14
CA VAL A 103 -6.94 -0.54 3.70
C VAL A 103 -6.88 0.93 3.34
N ILE A 104 -5.96 1.24 2.44
CA ILE A 104 -5.84 2.52 1.74
C ILE A 104 -6.11 2.25 0.26
N LEU A 105 -7.23 2.75 -0.26
CA LEU A 105 -7.52 2.73 -1.69
C LEU A 105 -7.04 4.05 -2.30
N VAL A 106 -6.16 3.98 -3.29
CA VAL A 106 -5.58 5.16 -3.94
C VAL A 106 -6.16 5.38 -5.33
N ASP A 107 -6.56 6.62 -5.60
CA ASP A 107 -6.88 7.06 -6.95
C ASP A 107 -5.59 7.24 -7.74
N PHE A 108 -5.36 6.35 -8.69
CA PHE A 108 -4.17 6.38 -9.55
C PHE A 108 -4.42 7.04 -10.91
N GLN A 109 -5.66 7.39 -11.23
CA GLN A 109 -6.03 7.98 -12.53
C GLN A 109 -5.31 9.31 -12.82
N PRO A 110 -5.13 10.24 -11.86
CA PRO A 110 -4.41 11.49 -12.12
C PRO A 110 -2.96 11.31 -12.58
N PHE A 111 -2.33 10.18 -12.26
CA PHE A 111 -0.94 9.93 -12.67
C PHE A 111 -0.78 9.64 -14.17
N PHE A 112 -1.87 9.31 -14.89
CA PHE A 112 -1.82 9.17 -16.34
C PHE A 112 -1.45 10.48 -17.04
N GLU A 113 -1.79 11.63 -16.49
CA GLU A 113 -1.39 12.93 -17.03
C GLU A 113 0.13 13.17 -16.95
N LYS A 114 0.80 12.51 -15.98
CA LYS A 114 2.24 12.60 -15.74
C LYS A 114 3.00 11.33 -16.22
N LYS A 115 2.34 10.45 -16.96
CA LYS A 115 2.87 9.12 -17.32
C LYS A 115 4.22 9.19 -18.03
N ASP A 116 4.36 10.05 -19.02
CA ASP A 116 5.58 10.18 -19.81
C ASP A 116 6.76 10.69 -18.98
N ASP A 117 6.51 11.60 -18.04
CA ASP A 117 7.52 12.09 -17.10
C ASP A 117 7.94 10.97 -16.13
N ILE A 118 6.98 10.20 -15.59
CA ILE A 118 7.23 9.06 -14.71
C ILE A 118 8.09 8.01 -15.44
N TYR A 119 7.74 7.67 -16.68
CA TYR A 119 8.48 6.68 -17.47
C TYR A 119 9.88 7.19 -17.86
N THR A 120 10.02 8.49 -18.11
CA THR A 120 11.32 9.11 -18.35
C THR A 120 12.21 9.03 -17.11
N GLU A 121 11.67 9.26 -15.92
CA GLU A 121 12.39 9.12 -14.66
C GLU A 121 12.79 7.66 -14.40
N MET A 122 11.92 6.70 -14.66
CA MET A 122 12.21 5.27 -14.54
C MET A 122 13.33 4.85 -15.49
N TRP A 123 13.33 5.37 -16.74
CA TRP A 123 14.43 5.14 -17.67
C TRP A 123 15.75 5.73 -17.19
N ASN A 124 15.74 6.99 -16.76
CA ASN A 124 16.95 7.68 -16.33
C ASN A 124 17.56 7.05 -15.08
N SER A 125 16.72 6.62 -14.13
CA SER A 125 17.16 6.09 -12.83
C SER A 125 17.48 4.59 -12.88
N TYR A 126 16.72 3.82 -13.65
CA TYR A 126 16.75 2.34 -13.58
C TYR A 126 16.94 1.66 -14.93
N GLN A 127 16.97 2.40 -16.05
CA GLN A 127 17.05 1.90 -17.42
C GLN A 127 15.87 0.97 -17.79
N VAL A 128 14.68 1.23 -17.21
CA VAL A 128 13.46 0.50 -17.51
C VAL A 128 12.73 1.17 -18.66
N ASP A 129 12.68 0.50 -19.82
CA ASP A 129 11.93 0.98 -20.99
C ASP A 129 10.43 0.69 -20.82
N SER A 130 9.67 1.70 -20.43
CA SER A 130 8.22 1.62 -20.24
C SER A 130 7.43 2.27 -21.39
N LEU A 131 8.07 3.13 -22.20
CA LEU A 131 7.39 3.85 -23.28
C LEU A 131 6.92 2.92 -24.42
N HIS A 132 7.58 1.78 -24.61
CA HIS A 132 7.23 0.79 -25.63
C HIS A 132 6.42 -0.39 -25.10
N ALA A 133 6.00 -0.32 -23.83
CA ALA A 133 5.13 -1.33 -23.26
C ALA A 133 3.71 -1.28 -23.88
N TYR A 134 3.00 -2.39 -23.82
CA TYR A 134 1.68 -2.54 -24.43
C TYR A 134 0.72 -3.28 -23.48
N GLY A 135 -0.57 -3.26 -23.85
CA GLY A 135 -1.64 -3.90 -23.08
C GLY A 135 -2.02 -3.08 -21.86
N ASP A 136 -2.23 -3.75 -20.74
CA ASP A 136 -2.63 -3.18 -19.45
C ASP A 136 -1.45 -2.71 -18.57
N TYR A 137 -0.25 -2.63 -19.16
CA TYR A 137 0.97 -2.21 -18.46
C TYR A 137 0.83 -0.83 -17.80
N ASP A 138 0.21 0.11 -18.50
CA ASP A 138 0.05 1.49 -18.02
C ASP A 138 -0.77 1.55 -16.73
N GLU A 139 -1.87 0.80 -16.63
CA GLU A 139 -2.69 0.76 -15.41
C GLU A 139 -1.91 0.20 -14.23
N ALA A 140 -1.24 -0.93 -14.43
CA ALA A 140 -0.41 -1.56 -13.39
C ALA A 140 0.73 -0.64 -12.95
N SER A 141 1.37 0.06 -13.89
CA SER A 141 2.47 1.00 -13.63
C SER A 141 2.00 2.21 -12.86
N MET A 142 0.90 2.86 -13.28
CA MET A 142 0.36 4.03 -12.59
C MET A 142 -0.15 3.69 -11.19
N PHE A 143 -0.80 2.53 -11.02
CA PHE A 143 -1.16 2.07 -9.69
C PHE A 143 0.07 1.79 -8.82
N SER A 144 1.10 1.12 -9.34
CA SER A 144 2.32 0.84 -8.58
C SER A 144 3.04 2.12 -8.16
N TYR A 145 3.09 3.11 -9.04
CA TYR A 145 3.61 4.44 -8.73
C TYR A 145 2.80 5.12 -7.62
N ALA A 146 1.47 5.14 -7.75
CA ALA A 146 0.56 5.70 -6.75
C ALA A 146 0.71 5.03 -5.38
N ALA A 147 0.83 3.69 -5.35
CA ALA A 147 1.07 2.95 -4.12
C ALA A 147 2.40 3.31 -3.46
N GLY A 148 3.46 3.51 -4.25
CA GLY A 148 4.75 4.01 -3.78
C GLY A 148 4.63 5.41 -3.16
N ARG A 149 3.89 6.32 -3.83
CA ARG A 149 3.62 7.67 -3.32
C ARG A 149 2.82 7.67 -2.01
N VAL A 150 1.90 6.72 -1.83
CA VAL A 150 1.18 6.53 -0.56
C VAL A 150 2.16 6.23 0.57
N VAL A 151 3.09 5.30 0.38
CA VAL A 151 4.09 4.94 1.41
C VAL A 151 5.04 6.11 1.66
N GLU A 152 5.50 6.79 0.61
CA GLU A 152 6.38 7.95 0.69
C GLU A 152 5.76 9.11 1.50
N SER A 153 4.46 9.37 1.30
CA SER A 153 3.71 10.38 2.04
C SER A 153 3.43 9.96 3.49
N PHE A 154 3.02 8.71 3.69
CA PHE A 154 2.63 8.21 5.01
C PHE A 154 3.80 8.10 5.98
N TYR A 155 4.97 7.64 5.49
CA TYR A 155 6.13 7.35 6.31
C TYR A 155 6.59 8.58 7.13
N PRO A 156 6.96 9.73 6.53
CA PRO A 156 7.47 10.87 7.28
C PRO A 156 6.40 11.56 8.13
N TYR A 157 5.13 11.40 7.79
CA TYR A 157 4.01 12.01 8.50
C TYR A 157 3.60 11.24 9.75
N THR A 158 3.64 9.91 9.70
CA THR A 158 3.02 9.04 10.72
C THR A 158 4.05 8.25 11.52
N LEU A 159 5.21 7.94 10.92
CA LEU A 159 6.21 7.05 11.50
C LEU A 159 7.45 7.82 11.95
N THR A 160 8.28 7.18 12.77
CA THR A 160 9.54 7.73 13.25
C THR A 160 10.72 7.07 12.56
N GLU A 161 11.90 7.71 12.59
CA GLU A 161 13.14 7.16 12.00
C GLU A 161 13.59 5.81 12.60
N THR A 162 13.06 5.46 13.78
CA THR A 162 13.37 4.19 14.46
C THR A 162 12.42 3.05 14.10
N ASP A 163 11.29 3.35 13.44
CA ASP A 163 10.33 2.34 13.02
C ASP A 163 10.88 1.51 11.86
N LYS A 164 10.77 0.20 11.99
CA LYS A 164 11.17 -0.76 10.96
C LYS A 164 9.98 -1.05 10.06
N VAL A 165 10.10 -0.68 8.81
CA VAL A 165 9.02 -0.79 7.83
C VAL A 165 9.38 -1.81 6.76
N VAL A 166 8.41 -2.65 6.40
CA VAL A 166 8.48 -3.53 5.23
C VAL A 166 7.39 -3.11 4.26
N TYR A 167 7.78 -2.88 3.01
CA TYR A 167 6.86 -2.71 1.89
C TYR A 167 6.95 -3.92 0.97
N GLN A 168 5.81 -4.55 0.69
CA GLN A 168 5.70 -5.73 -0.15
C GLN A 168 4.69 -5.48 -1.28
N PRO A 169 5.16 -5.28 -2.51
CA PRO A 169 4.29 -5.30 -3.70
C PRO A 169 3.94 -6.74 -4.09
N ASN A 170 2.69 -6.96 -4.56
CA ASN A 170 2.16 -8.24 -5.05
C ASN A 170 1.38 -8.06 -6.36
#